data_37cd4825841262efc467cd1ad9a3017a
#
_entry.id   37cd4825841262efc467cd1ad9a3017a
#
_cell.length_a   1.000
_cell.length_b   1.000
_cell.length_c   1.000
_cell.angle_alpha   90.00
_cell.angle_beta   90.00
_cell.angle_gamma   90.00
#
_symmetry.space_group_name_H-M   'P 1'
#
loop_
_entity.id
_entity.type
_entity.pdbx_description
1 polymer ?
#
loop_
_entity_poly.entity_id
_entity_poly.type
_entity_poly.pdbx_seq_one_letter_code
_entity_poly.pdbx_strand_id
1 'polypeptide(L)'
;MTDTQTVVSEVDVAVDPDTAFKAFTDEMDLWWVRGPINFFDSARAVSMVCEPGVGGRILEVYGSDPLDALEIATITAWQPGERLAWRSSLDDVEVEVTFAAAAGGTTVQVLAIVPAGGEDRGGTFWQRIVPDWFGAWCARRDIAAHEPDEVDRLAIAIYYIRPVTAARWLADSFGLTAPRSLPVPEPGKDVDAEQAWLEFRVGRCSVLVFKAEPSPAEPVPVTHVPWIYVDDLDAHYAQATAAGAKIVEPIRQHGFRAYEAEDLEGHRWTFVQARPTMR
;
A
#
# COMPACT_ATOMS: atom_id res chain seq x y z
N MET A 1 5.23 0.43 30.07
CA MET A 1 5.55 1.70 29.40
C MET A 1 5.99 1.28 28.00
N THR A 2 5.18 1.51 26.99
CA THR A 2 5.56 1.28 25.59
C THR A 2 6.56 2.36 25.21
N ASP A 3 7.74 1.96 24.74
CA ASP A 3 8.77 2.89 24.28
C ASP A 3 8.34 3.57 22.97
N THR A 4 8.94 4.71 22.66
CA THR A 4 8.78 5.37 21.34
C THR A 4 9.23 4.41 20.24
N GLN A 5 8.37 4.17 19.27
CA GLN A 5 8.69 3.37 18.10
C GLN A 5 9.18 4.29 16.98
N THR A 6 10.28 3.92 16.34
CA THR A 6 10.85 4.63 15.20
C THR A 6 11.06 3.67 14.06
N VAL A 7 10.60 4.05 12.87
CA VAL A 7 10.76 3.27 11.64
C VAL A 7 11.37 4.15 10.56
N VAL A 8 12.42 3.67 9.92
CA VAL A 8 13.20 4.39 8.90
C VAL A 8 13.25 3.59 7.61
N SER A 9 13.09 4.27 6.49
CA SER A 9 13.38 3.73 5.15
C SER A 9 14.13 4.75 4.32
N GLU A 10 14.84 4.27 3.31
CA GLU A 10 15.69 5.10 2.47
C GLU A 10 15.63 4.61 1.01
N VAL A 11 15.70 5.56 0.06
CA VAL A 11 15.79 5.25 -1.37
C VAL A 11 16.70 6.28 -2.06
N ASP A 12 17.57 5.78 -2.94
CA ASP A 12 18.36 6.62 -3.83
C ASP A 12 17.61 6.84 -5.15
N VAL A 13 17.51 8.12 -5.58
CA VAL A 13 16.85 8.51 -6.83
C VAL A 13 17.82 9.33 -7.70
N ALA A 14 17.78 9.12 -9.01
CA ALA A 14 18.70 9.72 -9.97
C ALA A 14 18.28 11.14 -10.40
N VAL A 15 17.69 11.94 -9.49
CA VAL A 15 17.31 13.33 -9.70
C VAL A 15 17.89 14.18 -8.57
N ASP A 16 18.08 15.50 -8.82
CA ASP A 16 18.57 16.42 -7.80
C ASP A 16 17.55 16.62 -6.66
N PRO A 17 17.98 17.15 -5.49
CA PRO A 17 17.10 17.29 -4.32
C PRO A 17 15.86 18.15 -4.54
N ASP A 18 15.95 19.23 -5.31
CA ASP A 18 14.80 20.10 -5.60
C ASP A 18 13.78 19.37 -6.49
N THR A 19 14.27 18.63 -7.48
CA THR A 19 13.44 17.77 -8.34
C THR A 19 12.82 16.62 -7.56
N ALA A 20 13.58 15.98 -6.65
CA ALA A 20 13.07 14.93 -5.79
C ALA A 20 11.96 15.44 -4.86
N PHE A 21 12.15 16.62 -4.26
CA PHE A 21 11.16 17.26 -3.41
C PHE A 21 9.86 17.57 -4.18
N LYS A 22 9.98 18.17 -5.38
CA LYS A 22 8.82 18.42 -6.24
C LYS A 22 8.11 17.15 -6.65
N ALA A 23 8.85 16.16 -7.08
CA ALA A 23 8.27 14.85 -7.42
C ALA A 23 7.52 14.23 -6.23
N PHE A 24 8.09 14.37 -5.02
CA PHE A 24 7.47 13.86 -3.81
C PHE A 24 6.16 14.56 -3.46
N THR A 25 6.11 15.88 -3.61
CA THR A 25 4.97 16.72 -3.19
C THR A 25 3.98 16.97 -4.33
N ASP A 26 4.40 17.65 -5.39
CA ASP A 26 3.52 18.11 -6.47
C ASP A 26 3.00 16.94 -7.33
N GLU A 27 3.77 15.84 -7.41
CA GLU A 27 3.46 14.68 -8.19
C GLU A 27 2.98 13.48 -7.32
N MET A 28 2.57 13.74 -6.07
CA MET A 28 2.18 12.68 -5.13
C MET A 28 1.14 11.73 -5.71
N ASP A 29 0.12 12.24 -6.36
CA ASP A 29 -0.92 11.43 -7.00
C ASP A 29 -0.39 10.56 -8.16
N LEU A 30 0.73 10.93 -8.78
CA LEU A 30 1.30 10.19 -9.92
C LEU A 30 2.12 8.98 -9.46
N TRP A 31 2.72 9.02 -8.28
CA TRP A 31 3.48 7.89 -7.75
C TRP A 31 2.73 7.11 -6.65
N TRP A 32 1.67 7.66 -6.09
CA TRP A 32 0.84 6.94 -5.14
C TRP A 32 0.11 5.79 -5.83
N VAL A 33 0.42 4.56 -5.45
CA VAL A 33 -0.17 3.37 -6.08
C VAL A 33 -1.63 3.23 -5.67
N ARG A 34 -2.52 3.25 -6.66
CA ARG A 34 -3.95 3.05 -6.43
C ARG A 34 -4.24 1.57 -6.21
N GLY A 35 -5.00 1.29 -5.18
CA GLY A 35 -5.38 -0.07 -4.83
C GLY A 35 -6.30 -0.10 -3.63
N PRO A 36 -6.96 -1.22 -3.39
CA PRO A 36 -8.01 -1.30 -2.38
C PRO A 36 -7.53 -1.07 -0.94
N ILE A 37 -6.22 -1.26 -0.68
CA ILE A 37 -5.64 -1.11 0.66
C ILE A 37 -4.79 0.16 0.82
N ASN A 38 -4.65 0.96 -0.24
CA ASN A 38 -3.74 2.11 -0.26
C ASN A 38 -4.46 3.44 -0.02
N PHE A 39 -5.75 3.39 0.23
CA PHE A 39 -6.61 4.52 0.55
C PHE A 39 -7.50 4.17 1.73
N PHE A 40 -7.96 5.18 2.46
CA PHE A 40 -8.94 5.00 3.55
C PHE A 40 -10.32 4.67 3.00
N ASP A 41 -10.71 5.30 1.87
CA ASP A 41 -11.90 4.94 1.11
C ASP A 41 -11.55 4.75 -0.38
N SER A 42 -10.95 3.61 -0.69
CA SER A 42 -10.51 3.28 -2.05
C SER A 42 -11.63 3.22 -3.08
N ALA A 43 -12.88 3.04 -2.66
CA ALA A 43 -14.04 3.06 -3.56
C ALA A 43 -14.36 4.47 -4.06
N ARG A 44 -14.00 5.50 -3.30
CA ARG A 44 -14.27 6.91 -3.61
C ARG A 44 -13.03 7.69 -4.00
N ALA A 45 -11.84 7.25 -3.58
CA ALA A 45 -10.59 7.98 -3.78
C ALA A 45 -10.29 8.23 -5.26
N VAL A 46 -10.13 9.48 -5.63
CA VAL A 46 -9.80 9.92 -6.98
C VAL A 46 -8.38 10.46 -7.10
N SER A 47 -7.82 11.04 -6.02
CA SER A 47 -6.45 11.54 -6.01
C SER A 47 -5.88 11.69 -4.59
N MET A 48 -4.53 11.78 -4.54
CA MET A 48 -3.78 12.23 -3.37
C MET A 48 -3.27 13.64 -3.64
N VAL A 49 -3.45 14.53 -2.68
CA VAL A 49 -3.00 15.93 -2.81
C VAL A 49 -2.12 16.30 -1.63
N CYS A 50 -0.97 16.91 -1.92
CA CYS A 50 -0.09 17.53 -0.94
C CYS A 50 -0.17 19.05 -1.11
N GLU A 51 -0.85 19.74 -0.21
CA GLU A 51 -0.94 21.21 -0.22
C GLU A 51 0.41 21.81 0.20
N PRO A 52 0.91 22.85 -0.51
CA PRO A 52 2.23 23.40 -0.23
C PRO A 52 2.28 24.21 1.06
N GLY A 53 3.43 24.17 1.74
CA GLY A 53 3.75 25.02 2.88
C GLY A 53 3.38 24.43 4.24
N VAL A 54 3.93 25.05 5.28
CA VAL A 54 3.61 24.69 6.68
C VAL A 54 2.15 25.02 6.96
N GLY A 55 1.42 24.08 7.55
CA GLY A 55 -0.03 24.15 7.74
C GLY A 55 -0.84 23.66 6.53
N GLY A 56 -0.18 23.37 5.40
CA GLY A 56 -0.80 22.63 4.30
C GLY A 56 -1.17 21.21 4.72
N ARG A 57 -2.02 20.56 3.94
CA ARG A 57 -2.57 19.23 4.28
C ARG A 57 -2.16 18.19 3.26
N ILE A 58 -2.09 16.95 3.69
CA ILE A 58 -2.09 15.79 2.80
C ILE A 58 -3.50 15.24 2.80
N LEU A 59 -4.12 15.15 1.61
CA LEU A 59 -5.53 14.84 1.42
C LEU A 59 -5.72 13.61 0.54
N GLU A 60 -6.63 12.75 0.95
CA GLU A 60 -7.27 11.77 0.08
C GLU A 60 -8.57 12.38 -0.43
N VAL A 61 -8.65 12.65 -1.74
CA VAL A 61 -9.75 13.38 -2.37
C VAL A 61 -10.74 12.39 -2.97
N TYR A 62 -12.05 12.63 -2.78
CA TYR A 62 -13.12 11.72 -3.15
C TYR A 62 -13.98 12.16 -4.35
N GLY A 63 -13.73 13.31 -4.90
CA GLY A 63 -14.52 13.82 -6.02
C GLY A 63 -14.00 15.13 -6.57
N SER A 64 -14.85 15.82 -7.33
CA SER A 64 -14.52 17.14 -7.90
C SER A 64 -14.72 18.29 -6.91
N ASP A 65 -15.40 18.05 -5.79
CA ASP A 65 -15.54 19.04 -4.71
C ASP A 65 -14.27 18.97 -3.84
N PRO A 66 -13.47 20.05 -3.72
CA PRO A 66 -12.30 20.07 -2.85
C PRO A 66 -12.58 19.86 -1.37
N LEU A 67 -13.85 20.02 -0.95
CA LEU A 67 -14.30 19.78 0.42
C LEU A 67 -14.63 18.30 0.69
N ASP A 68 -14.80 17.51 -0.37
CA ASP A 68 -15.02 16.06 -0.25
C ASP A 68 -13.67 15.32 -0.24
N ALA A 69 -12.97 15.45 0.88
CA ALA A 69 -11.65 14.87 1.09
C ALA A 69 -11.44 14.50 2.56
N LEU A 70 -10.62 13.50 2.78
CA LEU A 70 -10.11 13.14 4.11
C LEU A 70 -8.74 13.78 4.32
N GLU A 71 -8.58 14.54 5.39
CA GLU A 71 -7.27 15.01 5.81
C GLU A 71 -6.51 13.87 6.47
N ILE A 72 -5.43 13.46 5.82
CA ILE A 72 -4.53 12.40 6.31
C ILE A 72 -3.48 12.97 7.25
N ALA A 73 -2.96 14.15 6.93
CA ALA A 73 -1.91 14.79 7.72
C ALA A 73 -1.89 16.31 7.53
N THR A 74 -1.30 16.99 8.51
CA THR A 74 -0.96 18.41 8.45
C THR A 74 0.55 18.59 8.36
N ILE A 75 1.03 19.41 7.41
CA ILE A 75 2.46 19.69 7.19
C ILE A 75 3.01 20.56 8.30
N THR A 76 4.09 20.11 8.92
CA THR A 76 4.78 20.78 10.03
C THR A 76 6.13 21.40 9.62
N ALA A 77 6.73 20.91 8.51
CA ALA A 77 7.90 21.52 7.90
C ALA A 77 7.83 21.43 6.38
N TRP A 78 8.26 22.52 5.69
CA TRP A 78 8.29 22.60 4.24
C TRP A 78 9.55 23.35 3.82
N GLN A 79 10.60 22.63 3.47
CA GLN A 79 11.89 23.14 3.06
C GLN A 79 12.26 22.49 1.72
N PRO A 80 11.91 23.13 0.58
CA PRO A 80 12.15 22.56 -0.75
C PRO A 80 13.60 22.12 -0.94
N GLY A 81 13.76 20.91 -1.48
CA GLY A 81 15.06 20.28 -1.70
C GLY A 81 15.77 19.78 -0.43
N GLU A 82 15.23 19.99 0.76
CA GLU A 82 15.90 19.62 2.01
C GLU A 82 15.03 18.72 2.90
N ARG A 83 13.80 19.22 3.24
CA ARG A 83 13.00 18.56 4.28
C ARG A 83 11.50 18.82 4.12
N LEU A 84 10.72 17.77 4.30
CA LEU A 84 9.27 17.78 4.46
C LEU A 84 8.93 17.05 5.76
N ALA A 85 8.03 17.59 6.57
CA ALA A 85 7.54 16.86 7.73
C ALA A 85 6.04 17.11 7.92
N TRP A 86 5.37 16.11 8.50
CA TRP A 86 3.95 16.21 8.82
C TRP A 86 3.61 15.45 10.08
N ARG A 87 2.47 15.80 10.65
CA ARG A 87 1.81 15.04 11.71
C ARG A 87 0.54 14.41 11.13
N SER A 88 0.33 13.14 11.39
CA SER A 88 -0.91 12.46 11.03
C SER A 88 -2.13 13.14 11.68
N SER A 89 -3.23 13.24 10.94
CA SER A 89 -4.53 13.70 11.45
C SER A 89 -5.41 12.53 11.91
N LEU A 90 -4.93 11.30 11.72
CA LEU A 90 -5.70 10.07 11.94
C LEU A 90 -5.19 9.25 13.14
N ASP A 91 -3.93 9.47 13.52
CA ASP A 91 -3.25 8.80 14.63
C ASP A 91 -2.15 9.69 15.22
N ASP A 92 -1.26 9.13 16.06
CA ASP A 92 -0.21 9.89 16.73
C ASP A 92 1.13 9.88 15.97
N VAL A 93 1.16 9.45 14.71
CA VAL A 93 2.40 9.30 13.94
C VAL A 93 2.90 10.65 13.43
N GLU A 94 4.19 10.91 13.64
CA GLU A 94 4.92 12.01 13.01
C GLU A 94 5.87 11.45 11.95
N VAL A 95 5.92 12.10 10.78
CA VAL A 95 6.76 11.67 9.67
C VAL A 95 7.65 12.81 9.22
N GLU A 96 8.92 12.48 8.96
CA GLU A 96 9.90 13.39 8.37
C GLU A 96 10.51 12.74 7.13
N VAL A 97 10.61 13.51 6.06
CA VAL A 97 11.29 13.15 4.82
C VAL A 97 12.45 14.12 4.60
N THR A 98 13.64 13.59 4.41
CA THR A 98 14.83 14.38 4.09
C THR A 98 15.35 14.05 2.69
N PHE A 99 15.87 15.07 2.01
CA PHE A 99 16.37 15.00 0.63
C PHE A 99 17.85 15.41 0.64
N ALA A 100 18.74 14.42 0.74
CA ALA A 100 20.18 14.67 0.81
C ALA A 100 20.85 14.46 -0.55
N ALA A 101 21.63 15.42 -1.01
CA ALA A 101 22.40 15.27 -2.23
C ALA A 101 23.38 14.09 -2.11
N ALA A 102 23.40 13.21 -3.10
CA ALA A 102 24.24 12.03 -3.18
C ALA A 102 24.98 11.94 -4.51
N ALA A 103 25.96 11.03 -4.62
CA ALA A 103 26.68 10.81 -5.86
C ALA A 103 25.73 10.20 -6.91
N GLY A 104 25.27 11.03 -7.85
CA GLY A 104 24.36 10.61 -8.93
C GLY A 104 22.90 10.95 -8.71
N GLY A 105 22.55 11.70 -7.68
CA GLY A 105 21.17 12.12 -7.43
C GLY A 105 20.91 12.53 -5.98
N THR A 106 19.87 11.98 -5.40
CA THR A 106 19.39 12.29 -4.05
C THR A 106 19.12 11.03 -3.27
N THR A 107 19.59 10.98 -2.04
CA THR A 107 19.10 10.01 -1.04
C THR A 107 17.88 10.61 -0.35
N VAL A 108 16.75 9.95 -0.47
CA VAL A 108 15.48 10.31 0.19
C VAL A 108 15.27 9.37 1.36
N GLN A 109 15.26 9.90 2.57
CA GLN A 109 15.00 9.13 3.80
C GLN A 109 13.64 9.51 4.38
N VAL A 110 12.88 8.51 4.76
CA VAL A 110 11.59 8.66 5.46
C VAL A 110 11.72 8.11 6.86
N LEU A 111 11.44 8.95 7.84
CA LEU A 111 11.44 8.63 9.27
C LEU A 111 10.02 8.78 9.80
N ALA A 112 9.46 7.72 10.38
CA ALA A 112 8.19 7.77 11.09
C ALA A 112 8.39 7.47 12.57
N ILE A 113 7.76 8.25 13.43
CA ILE A 113 7.86 8.18 14.88
C ILE A 113 6.47 8.03 15.47
N VAL A 114 6.27 6.98 16.26
CA VAL A 114 5.10 6.79 17.12
C VAL A 114 5.56 7.10 18.55
N PRO A 115 5.03 8.14 19.21
CA PRO A 115 5.43 8.47 20.57
C PRO A 115 5.04 7.37 21.56
N ALA A 116 5.70 7.34 22.70
CA ALA A 116 5.42 6.36 23.74
C ALA A 116 3.94 6.37 24.15
N GLY A 117 3.24 5.26 23.94
CA GLY A 117 1.80 5.12 24.22
C GLY A 117 0.90 5.73 23.14
N GLY A 118 1.46 6.22 22.05
CA GLY A 118 0.71 6.70 20.88
C GLY A 118 0.09 5.58 20.08
N GLU A 119 -0.93 5.92 19.27
CA GLU A 119 -1.64 5.03 18.36
C GLU A 119 -1.02 5.12 16.95
N ASP A 120 -0.85 3.97 16.30
CA ASP A 120 -0.53 3.87 14.86
C ASP A 120 -1.67 3.15 14.14
N ARG A 121 -2.42 3.89 13.33
CA ARG A 121 -3.49 3.37 12.44
C ARG A 121 -3.04 3.24 10.99
N GLY A 122 -1.74 3.14 10.78
CA GLY A 122 -1.13 3.02 9.46
C GLY A 122 -0.27 4.21 9.08
N GLY A 123 -0.06 5.18 9.99
CA GLY A 123 0.83 6.32 9.77
C GLY A 123 2.28 5.90 9.51
N THR A 124 2.72 4.74 10.02
CA THR A 124 4.03 4.15 9.70
C THR A 124 4.07 3.45 8.34
N PHE A 125 2.93 3.26 7.68
CA PHE A 125 2.86 2.62 6.37
C PHE A 125 3.59 3.42 5.28
N TRP A 126 3.64 4.73 5.42
CA TRP A 126 4.30 5.63 4.49
C TRP A 126 5.75 5.28 4.22
N GLN A 127 6.54 4.96 5.25
CA GLN A 127 7.95 4.65 5.08
C GLN A 127 8.21 3.28 4.47
N ARG A 128 7.20 2.39 4.41
CA ARG A 128 7.35 1.07 3.78
C ARG A 128 7.10 1.12 2.27
N ILE A 129 6.15 1.94 1.84
CA ILE A 129 5.72 2.00 0.44
C ILE A 129 6.35 3.16 -0.34
N VAL A 130 6.59 4.29 0.33
CA VAL A 130 7.13 5.49 -0.32
C VAL A 130 8.45 5.23 -1.04
N PRO A 131 9.47 4.59 -0.43
CA PRO A 131 10.72 4.32 -1.14
C PRO A 131 10.52 3.56 -2.45
N ASP A 132 9.70 2.52 -2.42
CA ASP A 132 9.50 1.66 -3.59
C ASP A 132 8.69 2.37 -4.69
N TRP A 133 7.58 3.01 -4.32
CA TRP A 133 6.71 3.67 -5.29
C TRP A 133 7.35 4.96 -5.82
N PHE A 134 7.87 5.76 -4.91
CA PHE A 134 8.53 7.01 -5.25
C PHE A 134 9.84 6.77 -6.03
N GLY A 135 10.66 5.80 -5.61
CA GLY A 135 11.87 5.42 -6.33
C GLY A 135 11.57 4.94 -7.75
N ALA A 136 10.55 4.09 -7.92
CA ALA A 136 10.11 3.64 -9.24
C ALA A 136 9.57 4.80 -10.10
N TRP A 137 8.86 5.76 -9.51
CA TRP A 137 8.40 6.96 -10.20
C TRP A 137 9.58 7.82 -10.69
N CYS A 138 10.53 8.13 -9.82
CA CYS A 138 11.70 8.92 -10.19
C CYS A 138 12.51 8.27 -11.32
N ALA A 139 12.63 6.94 -11.33
CA ALA A 139 13.36 6.21 -12.36
C ALA A 139 12.70 6.28 -13.76
N ARG A 140 11.40 6.55 -13.84
CA ARG A 140 10.63 6.59 -15.10
C ARG A 140 10.01 7.95 -15.42
N ARG A 141 10.18 8.94 -14.57
CA ARG A 141 9.53 10.26 -14.63
C ARG A 141 9.68 10.96 -15.97
N ASP A 142 10.85 10.84 -16.62
CA ASP A 142 11.12 11.46 -17.91
C ASP A 142 10.64 10.63 -19.11
N ILE A 143 10.14 9.42 -18.88
CA ILE A 143 9.84 8.47 -19.96
C ILE A 143 8.41 8.59 -20.46
N ALA A 144 7.47 9.05 -19.66
CA ALA A 144 6.11 9.31 -20.10
C ALA A 144 5.25 10.07 -19.09
N ALA A 145 4.41 10.99 -19.55
CA ALA A 145 3.15 11.29 -18.90
C ALA A 145 2.26 10.04 -19.07
N HIS A 146 2.27 9.13 -18.12
CA HIS A 146 1.55 7.87 -18.24
C HIS A 146 0.13 8.01 -17.73
N GLU A 147 -0.82 7.57 -18.56
CA GLU A 147 -2.09 7.12 -18.04
C GLU A 147 -1.82 5.95 -17.07
N PRO A 148 -2.58 5.86 -15.97
CA PRO A 148 -2.42 4.75 -15.03
C PRO A 148 -2.58 3.42 -15.74
N ASP A 149 -1.60 2.51 -15.59
CA ASP A 149 -1.76 1.15 -16.09
C ASP A 149 -2.84 0.45 -15.24
N GLU A 150 -3.93 0.07 -15.89
CA GLU A 150 -4.94 -0.76 -15.23
C GLU A 150 -4.33 -2.12 -14.88
N VAL A 151 -4.46 -2.51 -13.61
CA VAL A 151 -4.21 -3.89 -13.17
C VAL A 151 -5.45 -4.71 -13.50
N ASP A 152 -5.27 -5.97 -13.91
CA ASP A 152 -6.39 -6.85 -14.17
C ASP A 152 -7.27 -7.03 -12.92
N ARG A 153 -8.56 -7.28 -13.15
CA ARG A 153 -9.56 -7.38 -12.07
C ARG A 153 -9.42 -8.63 -11.19
N LEU A 154 -8.51 -9.53 -11.52
CA LEU A 154 -8.25 -10.76 -10.77
C LEU A 154 -6.88 -10.70 -10.11
N ALA A 155 -6.86 -10.90 -8.79
CA ALA A 155 -5.66 -11.20 -8.03
C ALA A 155 -5.86 -12.50 -7.24
N ILE A 156 -4.78 -13.22 -6.97
CA ILE A 156 -4.80 -14.44 -6.16
C ILE A 156 -4.08 -14.15 -4.85
N ALA A 157 -4.74 -14.41 -3.72
CA ALA A 157 -4.13 -14.36 -2.40
C ALA A 157 -3.72 -15.78 -1.95
N ILE A 158 -2.46 -15.92 -1.54
CA ILE A 158 -1.90 -17.18 -1.05
C ILE A 158 -1.39 -16.96 0.37
N TYR A 159 -1.71 -17.87 1.27
CA TYR A 159 -1.36 -17.76 2.67
C TYR A 159 -0.26 -18.74 3.05
N TYR A 160 0.85 -18.23 3.61
CA TYR A 160 2.00 -19.01 4.05
C TYR A 160 2.33 -18.73 5.52
N ILE A 161 2.71 -19.74 6.25
CA ILE A 161 3.24 -19.57 7.63
C ILE A 161 4.52 -18.72 7.59
N ARG A 162 5.33 -18.87 6.53
CA ARG A 162 6.58 -18.15 6.32
C ARG A 162 6.56 -17.42 4.97
N PRO A 163 5.89 -16.26 4.89
CA PRO A 163 5.61 -15.59 3.62
C PRO A 163 6.86 -15.11 2.88
N VAL A 164 7.88 -14.58 3.58
CA VAL A 164 9.13 -14.12 2.95
C VAL A 164 9.95 -15.31 2.42
N THR A 165 10.06 -16.36 3.23
CA THR A 165 10.74 -17.60 2.82
C THR A 165 10.04 -18.20 1.60
N ALA A 166 8.72 -18.27 1.60
CA ALA A 166 7.93 -18.76 0.46
C ALA A 166 8.07 -17.86 -0.77
N ALA A 167 8.01 -16.54 -0.60
CA ALA A 167 8.16 -15.60 -1.70
C ALA A 167 9.52 -15.71 -2.38
N ARG A 168 10.60 -15.81 -1.63
CA ARG A 168 11.95 -16.04 -2.19
C ARG A 168 12.02 -17.34 -2.97
N TRP A 169 11.46 -18.41 -2.41
CA TRP A 169 11.40 -19.71 -3.10
C TRP A 169 10.58 -19.62 -4.39
N LEU A 170 9.43 -18.91 -4.38
CA LEU A 170 8.59 -18.70 -5.56
C LEU A 170 9.34 -17.91 -6.65
N ALA A 171 10.11 -16.88 -6.27
CA ALA A 171 10.95 -16.13 -7.19
C ALA A 171 12.04 -17.01 -7.80
N ASP A 172 12.78 -17.75 -6.96
CA ASP A 172 13.91 -18.55 -7.38
C ASP A 172 13.48 -19.80 -8.19
N SER A 173 12.38 -20.45 -7.79
CA SER A 173 11.93 -21.73 -8.38
C SER A 173 10.98 -21.56 -9.55
N PHE A 174 10.09 -20.57 -9.50
CA PHE A 174 9.06 -20.33 -10.52
C PHE A 174 9.29 -19.05 -11.34
N GLY A 175 10.35 -18.30 -11.03
CA GLY A 175 10.70 -17.09 -11.76
C GLY A 175 9.69 -15.96 -11.58
N LEU A 176 8.89 -15.97 -10.49
CA LEU A 176 7.94 -14.90 -10.23
C LEU A 176 8.68 -13.60 -9.93
N THR A 177 8.27 -12.52 -10.58
CA THR A 177 8.88 -11.21 -10.41
C THR A 177 8.11 -10.39 -9.39
N ALA A 178 8.77 -10.04 -8.29
CA ALA A 178 8.23 -9.09 -7.33
C ALA A 178 8.46 -7.65 -7.85
N PRO A 179 7.48 -6.75 -7.77
CA PRO A 179 7.66 -5.33 -8.11
C PRO A 179 8.62 -4.63 -7.15
N ARG A 180 8.91 -5.25 -6.02
CA ARG A 180 9.81 -4.77 -4.96
C ARG A 180 10.87 -5.80 -4.65
N SER A 181 12.00 -5.33 -4.11
CA SER A 181 13.02 -6.23 -3.56
C SER A 181 12.42 -7.06 -2.41
N LEU A 182 12.57 -8.37 -2.50
CA LEU A 182 12.13 -9.25 -1.41
C LEU A 182 13.05 -9.04 -0.19
N PRO A 183 12.48 -9.04 1.04
CA PRO A 183 13.26 -8.90 2.26
C PRO A 183 14.40 -9.91 2.32
N VAL A 184 15.58 -9.45 2.72
CA VAL A 184 16.79 -10.31 2.81
C VAL A 184 16.89 -10.84 4.24
N PRO A 185 17.11 -12.15 4.44
CA PRO A 185 17.35 -12.70 5.76
C PRO A 185 18.61 -12.10 6.42
N GLU A 186 18.45 -11.60 7.63
CA GLU A 186 19.56 -11.12 8.46
C GLU A 186 19.90 -12.16 9.56
N PRO A 187 21.18 -12.34 9.90
CA PRO A 187 21.55 -13.22 10.99
C PRO A 187 20.88 -12.83 12.30
N GLY A 188 20.18 -13.79 12.93
CA GLY A 188 19.50 -13.58 14.22
C GLY A 188 18.15 -12.91 14.17
N LYS A 189 17.66 -12.53 12.99
CA LYS A 189 16.29 -12.00 12.82
C LYS A 189 15.41 -13.00 12.08
N ASP A 190 14.15 -13.11 12.49
CA ASP A 190 13.13 -13.83 11.76
C ASP A 190 12.51 -12.90 10.71
N VAL A 191 12.96 -13.04 9.47
CA VAL A 191 12.49 -12.23 8.33
C VAL A 191 10.99 -12.37 8.07
N ASP A 192 10.37 -13.47 8.54
CA ASP A 192 8.94 -13.72 8.39
C ASP A 192 8.10 -13.12 9.54
N ALA A 193 8.73 -12.63 10.62
CA ALA A 193 8.01 -12.15 11.80
C ALA A 193 7.26 -10.83 11.54
N GLU A 194 7.91 -9.91 10.83
CA GLU A 194 7.43 -8.53 10.65
C GLU A 194 6.67 -8.32 9.33
N GLN A 195 6.73 -9.29 8.42
CA GLN A 195 6.18 -9.13 7.07
C GLN A 195 4.70 -9.51 7.02
N ALA A 196 3.83 -8.53 6.75
CA ALA A 196 2.39 -8.75 6.66
C ALA A 196 1.98 -9.35 5.31
N TRP A 197 2.56 -8.87 4.19
CA TRP A 197 2.25 -9.34 2.84
C TRP A 197 3.35 -8.97 1.84
N LEU A 198 3.37 -9.69 0.72
CA LEU A 198 4.27 -9.51 -0.43
C LEU A 198 3.47 -9.64 -1.71
N GLU A 199 3.97 -9.09 -2.81
CA GLU A 199 3.30 -9.12 -4.11
C GLU A 199 4.24 -9.59 -5.21
N PHE A 200 3.70 -10.39 -6.11
CA PHE A 200 4.29 -10.71 -7.40
C PHE A 200 3.40 -10.20 -8.53
N ARG A 201 4.01 -9.89 -9.67
CA ARG A 201 3.31 -9.57 -10.90
C ARG A 201 3.42 -10.73 -11.90
N VAL A 202 2.28 -11.09 -12.48
CA VAL A 202 2.17 -12.07 -13.56
C VAL A 202 1.38 -11.40 -14.68
N GLY A 203 2.08 -10.80 -15.63
CA GLY A 203 1.45 -9.88 -16.59
C GLY A 203 0.85 -8.68 -15.84
N ARG A 204 -0.46 -8.45 -16.02
CA ARG A 204 -1.22 -7.40 -15.33
C ARG A 204 -1.91 -7.90 -14.05
N CYS A 205 -1.82 -9.21 -13.76
CA CYS A 205 -2.39 -9.81 -12.55
C CYS A 205 -1.43 -9.73 -11.38
N SER A 206 -1.99 -9.73 -10.16
CA SER A 206 -1.23 -9.80 -8.91
C SER A 206 -1.39 -11.14 -8.23
N VAL A 207 -0.29 -11.65 -7.69
CA VAL A 207 -0.27 -12.74 -6.71
C VAL A 207 0.15 -12.16 -5.38
N LEU A 208 -0.75 -12.18 -4.41
CA LEU A 208 -0.55 -11.63 -3.07
C LEU A 208 -0.18 -12.76 -2.11
N VAL A 209 0.97 -12.65 -1.46
CA VAL A 209 1.45 -13.61 -0.47
C VAL A 209 1.23 -13.02 0.92
N PHE A 210 0.33 -13.62 1.69
CA PHE A 210 0.00 -13.21 3.05
C PHE A 210 0.57 -14.15 4.09
N LYS A 211 0.74 -13.63 5.31
CA LYS A 211 1.04 -14.46 6.48
C LYS A 211 -0.21 -15.21 6.90
N ALA A 212 -0.08 -16.54 7.01
CA ALA A 212 -1.11 -17.39 7.60
C ALA A 212 -0.96 -17.39 9.13
N GLU A 213 -2.09 -17.31 9.83
CA GLU A 213 -2.10 -17.61 11.26
C GLU A 213 -2.01 -19.13 11.47
N PRO A 214 -1.14 -19.61 12.38
CA PRO A 214 -1.09 -21.01 12.73
C PRO A 214 -2.45 -21.46 13.27
N SER A 215 -3.11 -22.38 12.57
CA SER A 215 -4.36 -22.97 13.05
C SER A 215 -4.08 -24.36 13.60
N PRO A 216 -4.44 -24.66 14.85
CA PRO A 216 -4.31 -26.00 15.41
C PRO A 216 -5.41 -26.97 14.95
N ALA A 217 -6.39 -26.51 14.17
CA ALA A 217 -7.57 -27.30 13.79
C ALA A 217 -7.49 -27.82 12.37
N GLU A 218 -7.70 -29.10 12.18
CA GLU A 218 -8.12 -29.69 10.90
C GLU A 218 -9.55 -29.21 10.56
N PRO A 219 -9.86 -28.87 9.31
CA PRO A 219 -9.18 -29.20 8.05
C PRO A 219 -8.07 -28.19 7.65
N VAL A 220 -7.27 -28.58 6.66
CA VAL A 220 -6.20 -27.76 6.08
C VAL A 220 -6.71 -26.34 5.84
N PRO A 221 -6.04 -25.29 6.36
CA PRO A 221 -6.50 -23.95 6.19
C PRO A 221 -6.56 -23.56 4.70
N VAL A 222 -7.53 -22.74 4.34
CA VAL A 222 -7.63 -22.17 2.99
C VAL A 222 -6.36 -21.39 2.71
N THR A 223 -5.57 -21.82 1.72
CA THR A 223 -4.29 -21.20 1.37
C THR A 223 -4.40 -20.24 0.19
N HIS A 224 -5.50 -20.32 -0.58
CA HIS A 224 -5.75 -19.51 -1.77
C HIS A 224 -7.14 -18.92 -1.69
N VAL A 225 -7.25 -17.62 -1.90
CA VAL A 225 -8.52 -16.91 -2.01
C VAL A 225 -8.44 -15.98 -3.22
N PRO A 226 -9.18 -16.22 -4.31
CA PRO A 226 -9.27 -15.28 -5.42
C PRO A 226 -9.86 -13.95 -4.97
N TRP A 227 -9.23 -12.86 -5.39
CA TRP A 227 -9.73 -11.50 -5.21
C TRP A 227 -10.20 -10.95 -6.56
N ILE A 228 -11.49 -10.66 -6.64
CA ILE A 228 -12.13 -10.12 -7.84
C ILE A 228 -12.48 -8.66 -7.59
N TYR A 229 -11.95 -7.78 -8.43
CA TYR A 229 -12.30 -6.36 -8.39
C TYR A 229 -13.56 -6.14 -9.23
N VAL A 230 -14.58 -5.54 -8.59
CA VAL A 230 -15.88 -5.25 -9.21
C VAL A 230 -16.17 -3.76 -9.19
N ASP A 231 -16.88 -3.26 -10.22
CA ASP A 231 -17.19 -1.84 -10.34
C ASP A 231 -18.27 -1.39 -9.34
N ASP A 232 -19.26 -2.24 -9.09
CA ASP A 232 -20.37 -1.99 -8.16
C ASP A 232 -20.52 -3.16 -7.20
N LEU A 233 -19.97 -3.00 -6.00
CA LEU A 233 -19.95 -4.04 -4.99
C LEU A 233 -21.34 -4.32 -4.42
N ASP A 234 -22.19 -3.30 -4.29
CA ASP A 234 -23.54 -3.45 -3.73
C ASP A 234 -24.43 -4.25 -4.69
N ALA A 235 -24.39 -3.91 -5.99
CA ALA A 235 -25.10 -4.67 -7.01
C ALA A 235 -24.59 -6.11 -7.11
N HIS A 236 -23.26 -6.31 -7.07
CA HIS A 236 -22.65 -7.64 -7.11
C HIS A 236 -23.03 -8.48 -5.88
N TYR A 237 -23.01 -7.89 -4.69
CA TYR A 237 -23.41 -8.54 -3.44
C TYR A 237 -24.89 -8.96 -3.48
N ALA A 238 -25.78 -8.07 -3.96
CA ALA A 238 -27.19 -8.37 -4.11
C ALA A 238 -27.41 -9.53 -5.10
N GLN A 239 -26.72 -9.53 -6.23
CA GLN A 239 -26.77 -10.62 -7.22
C GLN A 239 -26.30 -11.95 -6.62
N ALA A 240 -25.14 -11.97 -5.96
CA ALA A 240 -24.59 -13.17 -5.34
C ALA A 240 -25.55 -13.73 -4.29
N THR A 241 -26.11 -12.88 -3.44
CA THR A 241 -27.08 -13.27 -2.42
C THR A 241 -28.34 -13.84 -3.04
N ALA A 242 -28.90 -13.20 -4.07
CA ALA A 242 -30.09 -13.66 -4.78
C ALA A 242 -29.86 -15.00 -5.49
N ALA A 243 -28.64 -15.26 -5.95
CA ALA A 243 -28.23 -16.53 -6.57
C ALA A 243 -27.95 -17.63 -5.55
N GLY A 244 -28.01 -17.37 -4.24
CA GLY A 244 -27.80 -18.34 -3.18
C GLY A 244 -26.36 -18.57 -2.78
N ALA A 245 -25.44 -17.67 -3.12
CA ALA A 245 -24.07 -17.73 -2.62
C ALA A 245 -24.07 -17.63 -1.08
N LYS A 246 -23.26 -18.44 -0.42
CA LYS A 246 -23.11 -18.38 1.03
C LYS A 246 -22.19 -17.21 1.38
N ILE A 247 -22.77 -16.14 1.93
CA ILE A 247 -22.01 -15.00 2.41
C ILE A 247 -21.27 -15.41 3.69
N VAL A 248 -19.95 -15.35 3.65
CA VAL A 248 -19.06 -15.67 4.80
C VAL A 248 -18.84 -14.41 5.61
N GLU A 249 -18.58 -13.30 4.93
CA GLU A 249 -18.44 -12.00 5.56
C GLU A 249 -19.21 -10.95 4.74
N PRO A 250 -20.13 -10.21 5.36
CA PRO A 250 -20.89 -9.18 4.66
C PRO A 250 -19.99 -8.02 4.24
N ILE A 251 -20.51 -7.10 3.40
CA ILE A 251 -19.78 -5.91 2.99
C ILE A 251 -19.25 -5.16 4.21
N ARG A 252 -17.95 -4.98 4.26
CA ARG A 252 -17.25 -4.19 5.29
C ARG A 252 -16.38 -3.13 4.64
N GLN A 253 -16.12 -2.06 5.41
CA GLN A 253 -15.17 -1.01 5.09
C GLN A 253 -13.97 -1.11 6.05
N HIS A 254 -12.79 -1.41 5.52
CA HIS A 254 -11.55 -1.37 6.28
C HIS A 254 -10.40 -1.07 5.30
N GLY A 255 -10.12 0.22 5.09
CA GLY A 255 -9.21 0.67 4.02
C GLY A 255 -9.76 0.42 2.61
N PHE A 256 -10.62 -0.56 2.42
CA PHE A 256 -11.33 -0.91 1.18
C PHE A 256 -12.69 -1.51 1.50
N ARG A 257 -13.62 -1.47 0.52
CA ARG A 257 -14.91 -2.15 0.63
C ARG A 257 -14.79 -3.53 0.01
N ALA A 258 -15.15 -4.55 0.77
CA ALA A 258 -15.12 -5.93 0.31
C ALA A 258 -16.18 -6.78 1.01
N TYR A 259 -16.50 -7.94 0.40
CA TYR A 259 -17.20 -9.01 1.07
C TYR A 259 -16.59 -10.36 0.69
N GLU A 260 -16.86 -11.40 1.49
CA GLU A 260 -16.44 -12.77 1.21
C GLU A 260 -17.64 -13.68 1.06
N ALA A 261 -17.55 -14.60 0.08
CA ALA A 261 -18.54 -15.61 -0.15
C ALA A 261 -17.91 -16.99 -0.41
N GLU A 262 -18.66 -18.04 -0.15
CA GLU A 262 -18.35 -19.39 -0.59
C GLU A 262 -19.21 -19.76 -1.79
N ASP A 263 -18.60 -20.48 -2.74
CA ASP A 263 -19.30 -21.08 -3.87
C ASP A 263 -19.99 -22.40 -3.49
N LEU A 264 -20.56 -23.10 -4.49
CA LEU A 264 -21.29 -24.33 -4.32
C LEU A 264 -20.47 -25.47 -3.70
N GLU A 265 -19.14 -25.42 -3.83
CA GLU A 265 -18.22 -26.44 -3.29
C GLU A 265 -17.46 -25.95 -2.06
N GLY A 266 -17.74 -24.73 -1.61
CA GLY A 266 -17.14 -24.14 -0.41
C GLY A 266 -15.81 -23.44 -0.64
N HIS A 267 -15.42 -23.17 -1.90
CA HIS A 267 -14.26 -22.32 -2.15
C HIS A 267 -14.58 -20.88 -1.81
N ARG A 268 -13.63 -20.21 -1.16
CA ARG A 268 -13.79 -18.83 -0.76
C ARG A 268 -13.36 -17.86 -1.85
N TRP A 269 -14.13 -16.76 -1.97
CA TRP A 269 -13.92 -15.67 -2.90
C TRP A 269 -14.04 -14.35 -2.17
N THR A 270 -13.14 -13.41 -2.45
CA THR A 270 -13.24 -12.03 -1.97
C THR A 270 -13.57 -11.12 -3.14
N PHE A 271 -14.61 -10.33 -3.00
CA PHE A 271 -15.02 -9.32 -3.98
C PHE A 271 -14.75 -7.93 -3.42
N VAL A 272 -14.06 -7.10 -4.18
CA VAL A 272 -13.53 -5.82 -3.75
C VAL A 272 -14.00 -4.71 -4.68
N GLN A 273 -14.51 -3.62 -4.12
CA GLN A 273 -14.87 -2.45 -4.90
C GLN A 273 -13.64 -1.55 -5.04
N ALA A 274 -12.83 -1.80 -5.99
CA ALA A 274 -11.84 -0.88 -6.56
C ALA A 274 -11.07 -1.59 -7.67
N ARG A 275 -10.69 -0.85 -8.69
CA ARG A 275 -9.69 -1.31 -9.64
C ARG A 275 -8.34 -0.78 -9.19
N PRO A 276 -7.39 -1.64 -8.81
CA PRO A 276 -6.04 -1.16 -8.56
C PRO A 276 -5.45 -0.61 -9.85
N THR A 277 -4.86 0.56 -9.76
CA THR A 277 -4.13 1.19 -10.87
C THR A 277 -2.70 1.44 -10.44
N MET A 278 -1.76 1.35 -11.37
CA MET A 278 -0.39 1.80 -11.19
C MET A 278 -0.12 2.92 -12.18
N ARG A 279 0.50 3.99 -11.73
CA ARG A 279 0.95 5.11 -12.56
C ARG A 279 2.44 5.07 -12.80
#